data_0db476a5be7e52826ce25d4e3f3385c4
#
_entry.id   0db476a5be7e52826ce25d4e3f3385c4
#
_cell.length_a   1.000
_cell.length_b   1.000
_cell.length_c   1.000
_cell.angle_alpha   90.00
_cell.angle_beta   90.00
_cell.angle_gamma   90.00
#
_symmetry.space_group_name_H-M   'P 1'
#
loop_
_entity.id
_entity.type
_entity.pdbx_description
1 polymer ?
#
loop_
_entity_poly.entity_id
_entity_poly.type
_entity_poly.pdbx_seq_one_letter_code
_entity_poly.pdbx_strand_id
1 'polypeptide(L)'
;LEVLTDNQFTVIGAVFSEDKPILRLSPRTFNSSSVVYSKIPIWDLKDGKYRLFVEVISPKENEKVTLEKEFFVSMYGDDIASFIDYIASPKEKSEFERITSLEGKLKFLKEFWERRGSEYYMEFRERVRYADSAFSTKTLRGRYTDMGRIYIKRGKPDEISRVDIGIQDNHYITWFYYSGCGYDYLF
;
A
#
# COMPACT_ATOMS: atom_id res chain seq x y z
N LEU A 1 11.53 14.93 9.44
CA LEU A 1 12.82 15.42 9.87
C LEU A 1 12.68 16.88 10.33
N GLU A 2 13.05 17.17 11.54
CA GLU A 2 13.16 18.54 12.06
C GLU A 2 14.64 18.94 12.07
N VAL A 3 14.94 20.11 11.52
CA VAL A 3 16.28 20.68 11.49
C VAL A 3 16.23 22.04 12.17
N LEU A 4 17.01 22.20 13.22
CA LEU A 4 17.11 23.43 14.03
C LEU A 4 18.46 24.10 13.75
N THR A 5 18.43 25.20 13.00
CA THR A 5 19.62 26.01 12.67
C THR A 5 19.17 27.39 12.20
N ASP A 6 20.00 28.41 12.47
CA ASP A 6 19.79 29.76 11.95
C ASP A 6 20.43 29.95 10.56
N ASN A 7 21.08 28.92 10.03
CA ASN A 7 21.78 28.95 8.76
C ASN A 7 21.01 28.24 7.65
N GLN A 8 21.37 28.57 6.43
CA GLN A 8 20.89 27.85 5.26
C GLN A 8 21.40 26.40 5.26
N PHE A 9 20.52 25.46 4.95
CA PHE A 9 20.88 24.06 4.78
C PHE A 9 20.16 23.41 3.60
N THR A 10 20.73 22.35 3.09
CA THR A 10 20.15 21.54 2.00
C THR A 10 19.93 20.12 2.51
N VAL A 11 18.74 19.58 2.22
CA VAL A 11 18.40 18.20 2.52
C VAL A 11 18.38 17.40 1.22
N ILE A 12 19.13 16.32 1.18
CA ILE A 12 19.10 15.31 0.14
C ILE A 12 18.74 13.97 0.73
N GLY A 13 18.07 13.12 -0.05
CA GLY A 13 17.66 11.82 0.42
C GLY A 13 17.62 10.78 -0.70
N ALA A 14 17.78 9.55 -0.31
CA ALA A 14 17.65 8.42 -1.22
C ALA A 14 17.09 7.19 -0.48
N VAL A 15 16.42 6.33 -1.23
CA VAL A 15 15.98 5.01 -0.76
C VAL A 15 16.85 3.96 -1.44
N PHE A 16 17.39 3.06 -0.64
CA PHE A 16 18.22 1.96 -1.08
C PHE A 16 17.48 0.63 -0.88
N SER A 17 17.66 -0.28 -1.83
CA SER A 17 17.40 -1.70 -1.69
C SER A 17 18.73 -2.42 -1.70
N GLU A 18 19.05 -3.12 -0.62
CA GLU A 18 20.43 -3.55 -0.37
C GLU A 18 21.39 -2.33 -0.43
N ASP A 19 22.38 -2.32 -1.32
CA ASP A 19 23.29 -1.21 -1.51
C ASP A 19 23.01 -0.39 -2.78
N LYS A 20 21.91 -0.65 -3.49
CA LYS A 20 21.56 0.07 -4.72
C LYS A 20 20.55 1.19 -4.45
N PRO A 21 20.83 2.44 -4.83
CA PRO A 21 19.83 3.50 -4.76
C PRO A 21 18.73 3.23 -5.79
N ILE A 22 17.49 3.12 -5.32
CA ILE A 22 16.31 2.85 -6.16
C ILE A 22 15.44 4.08 -6.36
N LEU A 23 15.51 5.02 -5.43
CA LEU A 23 14.79 6.28 -5.49
C LEU A 23 15.67 7.40 -4.93
N ARG A 24 15.74 8.52 -5.64
CA ARG A 24 16.36 9.76 -5.13
C ARG A 24 15.27 10.79 -4.89
N LEU A 25 15.29 11.39 -3.71
CA LEU A 25 14.42 12.52 -3.38
C LEU A 25 15.03 13.81 -3.93
N SER A 26 14.19 14.68 -4.45
CA SER A 26 14.65 15.98 -4.95
C SER A 26 15.30 16.78 -3.82
N PRO A 27 16.50 17.33 -4.02
CA PRO A 27 17.14 18.21 -3.05
C PRO A 27 16.26 19.41 -2.70
N ARG A 28 16.23 19.78 -1.42
CA ARG A 28 15.49 20.96 -0.94
C ARG A 28 16.39 21.80 -0.06
N THR A 29 16.41 23.11 -0.33
CA THR A 29 17.18 24.08 0.44
C THR A 29 16.23 24.94 1.30
N PHE A 30 16.62 25.18 2.53
CA PHE A 30 15.91 25.96 3.54
C PHE A 30 16.84 27.02 4.09
N ASN A 31 16.31 28.17 4.48
CA ASN A 31 17.11 29.31 4.95
C ASN A 31 17.23 29.40 6.48
N SER A 32 16.43 28.62 7.18
CA SER A 32 16.42 28.55 8.65
C SER A 32 15.76 27.26 9.11
N SER A 33 15.68 27.06 10.43
CA SER A 33 14.99 25.91 11.04
C SER A 33 13.68 25.55 10.34
N SER A 34 13.53 24.30 10.02
CA SER A 34 12.37 23.81 9.29
C SER A 34 12.04 22.36 9.59
N VAL A 35 10.76 22.02 9.46
CA VAL A 35 10.32 20.62 9.43
C VAL A 35 10.20 20.17 7.98
N VAL A 36 11.04 19.21 7.61
CA VAL A 36 11.13 18.70 6.24
C VAL A 36 10.26 17.48 6.08
N TYR A 37 9.28 17.59 5.19
CA TYR A 37 8.41 16.49 4.81
C TYR A 37 8.77 16.01 3.39
N SER A 38 8.80 14.70 3.21
CA SER A 38 8.90 14.09 1.89
C SER A 38 7.97 12.89 1.79
N LYS A 39 7.35 12.73 0.63
CA LYS A 39 6.56 11.55 0.32
C LYS A 39 7.42 10.57 -0.46
N ILE A 40 7.53 9.37 0.03
CA ILE A 40 8.19 8.26 -0.67
C ILE A 40 7.08 7.47 -1.38
N PRO A 41 7.11 7.36 -2.73
CA PRO A 41 6.13 6.57 -3.47
C PRO A 41 6.44 5.07 -3.28
N ILE A 42 5.97 4.51 -2.19
CA ILE A 42 6.23 3.09 -1.85
C ILE A 42 5.45 2.10 -2.73
N TRP A 43 4.49 2.60 -3.51
CA TRP A 43 3.62 1.77 -4.35
C TRP A 43 4.36 1.05 -5.47
N ASP A 44 5.47 1.61 -5.93
CA ASP A 44 6.29 1.04 -7.00
C ASP A 44 7.44 0.18 -6.45
N LEU A 45 7.59 0.13 -5.12
CA LEU A 45 8.58 -0.70 -4.46
C LEU A 45 8.05 -2.13 -4.32
N LYS A 46 8.93 -3.09 -4.52
CA LYS A 46 8.66 -4.50 -4.22
C LYS A 46 8.60 -4.69 -2.70
N ASP A 47 7.96 -5.75 -2.27
CA ASP A 47 8.00 -6.13 -0.86
C ASP A 47 9.46 -6.45 -0.46
N GLY A 48 9.90 -5.88 0.64
CA GLY A 48 11.26 -6.07 1.09
C GLY A 48 11.75 -5.03 2.09
N LYS A 49 13.01 -5.21 2.49
CA LYS A 49 13.73 -4.31 3.39
C LYS A 49 14.39 -3.22 2.57
N TYR A 50 14.21 -1.98 3.03
CA TYR A 50 14.77 -0.78 2.42
C TYR A 50 15.45 0.08 3.47
N ARG A 51 16.37 0.92 3.02
CA ARG A 51 17.08 1.89 3.84
C ARG A 51 16.83 3.29 3.30
N LEU A 52 16.25 4.14 4.12
CA LEU A 52 16.16 5.57 3.87
C LEU A 52 17.46 6.23 4.36
N PHE A 53 18.13 6.91 3.46
CA PHE A 53 19.28 7.73 3.73
C PHE A 53 18.87 9.20 3.56
N VAL A 54 19.18 10.03 4.55
CA VAL A 54 18.95 11.47 4.51
C VAL A 54 20.21 12.17 4.94
N GLU A 55 20.63 13.13 4.17
CA GLU A 55 21.78 13.95 4.43
C GLU A 55 21.37 15.42 4.51
N VAL A 56 21.78 16.09 5.56
CA VAL A 56 21.61 17.53 5.77
C VAL A 56 22.98 18.18 5.68
N ILE A 57 23.11 19.14 4.77
CA ILE A 57 24.37 19.84 4.49
C ILE A 57 24.18 21.32 4.81
N SER A 58 24.99 21.84 5.74
CA SER A 58 25.08 23.27 6.05
C SER A 58 26.37 23.84 5.46
N PRO A 59 26.30 24.56 4.32
CA PRO A 59 27.53 25.10 3.66
C PRO A 59 28.31 26.09 4.50
N LYS A 60 27.64 26.90 5.35
CA LYS A 60 28.26 27.89 6.21
C LYS A 60 29.05 27.28 7.37
N GLU A 61 28.54 26.21 7.91
CA GLU A 61 29.14 25.52 9.07
C GLU A 61 30.12 24.43 8.60
N ASN A 62 30.15 24.16 7.33
CA ASN A 62 30.87 23.02 6.73
C ASN A 62 30.52 21.70 7.42
N GLU A 63 29.28 21.63 7.89
CA GLU A 63 28.75 20.48 8.60
C GLU A 63 27.85 19.64 7.71
N LYS A 64 27.95 18.35 7.96
CA LYS A 64 27.16 17.33 7.27
C LYS A 64 26.64 16.34 8.29
N VAL A 65 25.33 16.22 8.37
CA VAL A 65 24.66 15.24 9.23
C VAL A 65 23.96 14.20 8.37
N THR A 66 24.22 12.95 8.69
CA THR A 66 23.63 11.82 7.98
C THR A 66 22.68 11.07 8.91
N LEU A 67 21.51 10.75 8.41
CA LEU A 67 20.52 9.90 9.08
C LEU A 67 20.20 8.71 8.20
N GLU A 68 20.19 7.54 8.80
CA GLU A 68 19.78 6.30 8.14
C GLU A 68 18.64 5.67 8.93
N LYS A 69 17.64 5.19 8.23
CA LYS A 69 16.54 4.43 8.84
C LYS A 69 16.14 3.27 7.94
N GLU A 70 16.14 2.08 8.51
CA GLU A 70 15.59 0.92 7.85
C GLU A 70 14.06 0.92 7.96
N PHE A 71 13.41 0.49 6.88
CA PHE A 71 11.97 0.28 6.84
C PHE A 71 11.65 -0.91 5.94
N PHE A 72 10.51 -1.50 6.18
CA PHE A 72 9.99 -2.56 5.33
C PHE A 72 8.86 -2.00 4.48
N VAL A 73 8.92 -2.30 3.20
CA VAL A 73 7.77 -2.17 2.32
C VAL A 73 7.10 -3.51 2.28
N SER A 74 5.87 -3.53 2.71
CA SER A 74 5.02 -4.69 2.58
C SER A 74 3.64 -4.18 2.20
N MET A 75 3.02 -4.82 1.23
CA MET A 75 1.62 -4.58 0.93
C MET A 75 0.72 -4.89 2.14
N TYR A 76 1.31 -5.55 3.11
CA TYR A 76 0.62 -6.07 4.28
C TYR A 76 0.73 -5.19 5.53
N GLY A 77 1.31 -4.00 5.49
CA GLY A 77 1.44 -3.05 6.58
C GLY A 77 0.51 -3.29 7.78
N ASP A 78 -0.18 -2.30 8.26
CA ASP A 78 -1.11 -2.42 9.40
C ASP A 78 -2.34 -3.32 9.11
N ASP A 79 -2.57 -3.69 7.84
CA ASP A 79 -3.73 -4.45 7.37
C ASP A 79 -3.42 -5.90 6.96
N ILE A 80 -2.30 -6.45 7.40
CA ILE A 80 -1.87 -7.82 7.07
C ILE A 80 -3.02 -8.84 7.22
N ALA A 81 -3.83 -8.70 8.26
CA ALA A 81 -4.94 -9.61 8.54
C ALA A 81 -6.09 -9.48 7.52
N SER A 82 -6.38 -8.26 7.05
CA SER A 82 -7.55 -8.01 6.21
C SER A 82 -7.43 -8.58 4.80
N PHE A 83 -6.22 -8.70 4.26
CA PHE A 83 -6.04 -9.26 2.92
C PHE A 83 -6.20 -10.78 2.86
N ILE A 84 -5.77 -11.47 3.91
CA ILE A 84 -5.97 -12.92 4.00
C ILE A 84 -7.45 -13.27 3.96
N ASP A 85 -8.31 -12.43 4.56
CA ASP A 85 -9.74 -12.66 4.58
C ASP A 85 -10.40 -12.72 3.20
N TYR A 86 -9.78 -12.13 2.19
CA TYR A 86 -10.36 -12.12 0.85
C TYR A 86 -10.09 -13.38 0.04
N ILE A 87 -8.94 -14.04 0.26
CA ILE A 87 -8.46 -15.08 -0.64
C ILE A 87 -7.97 -16.36 0.04
N ALA A 88 -7.78 -16.33 1.36
CA ALA A 88 -7.33 -17.50 2.11
C ALA A 88 -8.47 -18.49 2.37
N SER A 89 -8.15 -19.76 2.33
CA SER A 89 -9.02 -20.82 2.79
C SER A 89 -9.25 -20.72 4.31
N PRO A 90 -10.33 -21.33 4.85
CA PRO A 90 -10.57 -21.35 6.30
C PRO A 90 -9.40 -21.93 7.10
N LYS A 91 -8.70 -22.92 6.54
CA LYS A 91 -7.52 -23.53 7.16
C LYS A 91 -6.36 -22.54 7.25
N GLU A 92 -6.05 -21.85 6.16
CA GLU A 92 -4.98 -20.85 6.10
C GLU A 92 -5.27 -19.67 7.04
N LYS A 93 -6.52 -19.24 7.15
CA LYS A 93 -6.93 -18.21 8.12
C LYS A 93 -6.66 -18.66 9.56
N SER A 94 -7.09 -19.86 9.91
CA SER A 94 -6.86 -20.41 11.25
C SER A 94 -5.38 -20.59 11.58
N GLU A 95 -4.56 -20.96 10.61
CA GLU A 95 -3.11 -21.04 10.77
C GLU A 95 -2.50 -19.66 11.01
N PHE A 96 -2.90 -18.65 10.21
CA PHE A 96 -2.43 -17.28 10.35
C PHE A 96 -2.81 -16.64 11.69
N GLU A 97 -4.02 -16.85 12.16
CA GLU A 97 -4.52 -16.31 13.43
C GLU A 97 -3.75 -16.85 14.65
N ARG A 98 -3.26 -18.08 14.57
CA ARG A 98 -2.43 -18.70 15.64
C ARG A 98 -1.03 -18.09 15.73
N ILE A 99 -0.58 -17.41 14.70
CA ILE A 99 0.74 -16.79 14.67
C ILE A 99 0.68 -15.45 15.40
N THR A 100 1.38 -15.34 16.53
CA THR A 100 1.39 -14.14 17.37
C THR A 100 2.51 -13.16 17.01
N SER A 101 3.65 -13.66 16.49
CA SER A 101 4.80 -12.84 16.15
C SER A 101 4.65 -12.21 14.75
N LEU A 102 5.10 -10.97 14.60
CA LEU A 102 5.13 -10.28 13.30
C LEU A 102 6.00 -11.05 12.29
N GLU A 103 7.16 -11.52 12.72
CA GLU A 103 8.07 -12.31 11.88
C GLU A 103 7.40 -13.58 11.35
N GLY A 104 6.70 -14.29 12.22
CA GLY A 104 5.94 -15.49 11.85
C GLY A 104 4.84 -15.17 10.82
N LYS A 105 4.12 -14.07 11.01
CA LYS A 105 3.10 -13.60 10.05
C LYS A 105 3.69 -13.26 8.69
N LEU A 106 4.82 -12.56 8.66
CA LEU A 106 5.52 -12.22 7.41
C LEU A 106 6.04 -13.48 6.69
N LYS A 107 6.58 -14.45 7.44
CA LYS A 107 7.00 -15.73 6.88
C LYS A 107 5.82 -16.49 6.28
N PHE A 108 4.73 -16.59 7.01
CA PHE A 108 3.50 -17.23 6.52
C PHE A 108 3.01 -16.59 5.20
N LEU A 109 2.98 -15.25 5.14
CA LEU A 109 2.56 -14.53 3.95
C LEU A 109 3.47 -14.77 2.75
N LYS A 110 4.78 -14.79 2.99
CA LYS A 110 5.75 -15.12 1.95
C LYS A 110 5.44 -16.51 1.35
N GLU A 111 5.32 -17.53 2.18
CA GLU A 111 5.00 -18.89 1.77
C GLU A 111 3.61 -19.00 1.11
N PHE A 112 2.63 -18.23 1.60
CA PHE A 112 1.28 -18.16 1.06
C PHE A 112 1.27 -17.67 -0.40
N TRP A 113 2.07 -16.64 -0.70
CA TRP A 113 2.17 -16.09 -2.05
C TRP A 113 3.08 -16.91 -2.96
N GLU A 114 4.16 -17.47 -2.46
CA GLU A 114 5.02 -18.37 -3.22
C GLU A 114 4.24 -19.57 -3.75
N ARG A 115 3.33 -20.13 -2.96
CA ARG A 115 2.44 -21.24 -3.39
C ARG A 115 1.46 -20.84 -4.48
N ARG A 116 1.04 -19.58 -4.54
CA ARG A 116 0.07 -19.07 -5.53
C ARG A 116 0.70 -18.53 -6.80
N GLY A 117 1.99 -18.28 -6.76
CA GLY A 117 2.76 -17.74 -7.88
C GLY A 117 2.76 -16.22 -7.99
N SER A 118 3.79 -15.71 -8.63
CA SER A 118 4.03 -14.27 -8.77
C SER A 118 2.97 -13.55 -9.60
N GLU A 119 2.43 -14.19 -10.61
CA GLU A 119 1.40 -13.59 -11.47
C GLU A 119 0.12 -13.32 -10.69
N TYR A 120 -0.34 -14.31 -9.91
CA TYR A 120 -1.52 -14.13 -9.06
C TYR A 120 -1.31 -13.05 -8.00
N TYR A 121 -0.10 -12.98 -7.42
CA TYR A 121 0.26 -11.91 -6.49
C TYR A 121 0.21 -10.51 -7.12
N MET A 122 0.76 -10.36 -8.32
CA MET A 122 0.74 -9.09 -9.05
C MET A 122 -0.68 -8.68 -9.42
N GLU A 123 -1.49 -9.61 -9.91
CA GLU A 123 -2.90 -9.36 -10.20
C GLU A 123 -3.68 -8.92 -8.95
N PHE A 124 -3.47 -9.61 -7.84
CA PHE A 124 -4.09 -9.23 -6.57
C PHE A 124 -3.71 -7.81 -6.14
N ARG A 125 -2.44 -7.43 -6.26
CA ARG A 125 -1.97 -6.07 -5.98
C ARG A 125 -2.67 -5.03 -6.84
N GLU A 126 -2.79 -5.28 -8.13
CA GLU A 126 -3.49 -4.37 -9.06
C GLU A 126 -4.96 -4.23 -8.69
N ARG A 127 -5.62 -5.31 -8.32
CA ARG A 127 -7.02 -5.27 -7.86
C ARG A 127 -7.18 -4.43 -6.60
N VAL A 128 -6.28 -4.55 -5.62
CA VAL A 128 -6.28 -3.73 -4.40
C VAL A 128 -6.06 -2.26 -4.72
N ARG A 129 -5.08 -1.95 -5.59
CA ARG A 129 -4.80 -0.59 -6.04
C ARG A 129 -6.01 0.04 -6.73
N TYR A 130 -6.62 -0.70 -7.63
CA TYR A 130 -7.82 -0.26 -8.33
C TYR A 130 -8.97 -0.01 -7.36
N ALA A 131 -9.21 -0.93 -6.43
CA ALA A 131 -10.26 -0.78 -5.43
C ALA A 131 -10.08 0.50 -4.60
N ASP A 132 -8.85 0.78 -4.15
CA ASP A 132 -8.55 2.01 -3.41
C ASP A 132 -8.75 3.27 -4.26
N SER A 133 -8.43 3.22 -5.55
CA SER A 133 -8.61 4.37 -6.44
C SER A 133 -10.09 4.61 -6.78
N ALA A 134 -10.84 3.53 -7.04
CA ALA A 134 -12.17 3.63 -7.62
C ALA A 134 -13.31 3.69 -6.58
N PHE A 135 -13.12 3.07 -5.41
CA PHE A 135 -14.20 2.86 -4.44
C PHE A 135 -13.96 3.52 -3.08
N SER A 136 -12.88 4.31 -2.91
CA SER A 136 -12.66 5.04 -1.67
C SER A 136 -13.72 6.12 -1.45
N THR A 137 -14.14 6.23 -0.20
CA THR A 137 -15.01 7.31 0.28
C THR A 137 -14.19 8.32 1.08
N LYS A 138 -14.83 9.34 1.63
CA LYS A 138 -14.15 10.32 2.52
C LYS A 138 -13.62 9.69 3.81
N THR A 139 -14.24 8.60 4.27
CA THR A 139 -13.96 7.97 5.56
C THR A 139 -13.38 6.56 5.46
N LEU A 140 -13.51 5.90 4.31
CA LEU A 140 -13.14 4.51 4.14
C LEU A 140 -12.33 4.30 2.86
N ARG A 141 -11.20 3.61 2.96
CA ARG A 141 -10.44 3.22 1.77
C ARG A 141 -11.24 2.22 0.94
N GLY A 142 -11.11 2.30 -0.38
CA GLY A 142 -11.87 1.49 -1.32
C GLY A 142 -11.80 0.00 -1.09
N ARG A 143 -10.63 -0.49 -0.67
CA ARG A 143 -10.42 -1.91 -0.32
C ARG A 143 -11.32 -2.45 0.79
N TYR A 144 -11.86 -1.59 1.65
CA TYR A 144 -12.75 -1.94 2.76
C TYR A 144 -14.22 -1.74 2.46
N THR A 145 -14.55 -1.10 1.34
CA THR A 145 -15.93 -0.99 0.88
C THR A 145 -16.42 -2.33 0.33
N ASP A 146 -17.72 -2.54 0.29
CA ASP A 146 -18.30 -3.77 -0.24
C ASP A 146 -17.93 -3.97 -1.71
N MET A 147 -17.99 -2.90 -2.53
CA MET A 147 -17.54 -2.93 -3.93
C MET A 147 -16.07 -3.31 -4.05
N GLY A 148 -15.20 -2.69 -3.23
CA GLY A 148 -13.77 -2.98 -3.24
C GLY A 148 -13.48 -4.43 -2.83
N ARG A 149 -14.14 -4.94 -1.81
CA ARG A 149 -14.00 -6.33 -1.36
C ARG A 149 -14.38 -7.34 -2.45
N ILE A 150 -15.49 -7.10 -3.14
CA ILE A 150 -15.92 -7.95 -4.24
C ILE A 150 -14.95 -7.85 -5.42
N TYR A 151 -14.52 -6.63 -5.78
CA TYR A 151 -13.55 -6.43 -6.85
C TYR A 151 -12.21 -7.14 -6.58
N ILE A 152 -11.69 -7.05 -5.36
CA ILE A 152 -10.45 -7.73 -4.98
C ILE A 152 -10.61 -9.26 -5.12
N LYS A 153 -11.74 -9.82 -4.73
CA LYS A 153 -12.00 -11.25 -4.81
C LYS A 153 -12.21 -11.75 -6.23
N ARG A 154 -13.00 -11.02 -7.02
CA ARG A 154 -13.54 -11.48 -8.30
C ARG A 154 -12.87 -10.83 -9.51
N GLY A 155 -12.23 -9.67 -9.31
CA GLY A 155 -11.73 -8.85 -10.40
C GLY A 155 -12.81 -7.96 -10.99
N LYS A 156 -12.58 -7.53 -12.23
CA LYS A 156 -13.52 -6.70 -12.97
C LYS A 156 -14.79 -7.48 -13.29
N PRO A 157 -16.00 -6.93 -13.02
CA PRO A 157 -17.24 -7.57 -13.45
C PRO A 157 -17.35 -7.61 -14.98
N ASP A 158 -18.04 -8.62 -15.47
CA ASP A 158 -18.31 -8.78 -16.91
C ASP A 158 -19.30 -7.72 -17.40
N GLU A 159 -20.29 -7.38 -16.55
CA GLU A 159 -21.28 -6.34 -16.83
C GLU A 159 -21.64 -5.56 -15.56
N ILE A 160 -21.94 -4.29 -15.72
CA ILE A 160 -22.41 -3.39 -14.66
C ILE A 160 -23.75 -2.78 -15.11
N SER A 161 -24.82 -3.05 -14.36
CA SER A 161 -26.10 -2.38 -14.53
C SER A 161 -26.30 -1.33 -13.43
N ARG A 162 -26.83 -0.19 -13.81
CA ARG A 162 -27.24 0.87 -12.89
C ARG A 162 -28.72 1.11 -13.04
N VAL A 163 -29.47 0.98 -11.96
CA VAL A 163 -30.92 1.18 -11.94
C VAL A 163 -31.25 2.34 -11.01
N ASP A 164 -31.81 3.37 -11.58
CA ASP A 164 -32.34 4.52 -10.84
C ASP A 164 -33.84 4.28 -10.61
N ILE A 165 -34.20 3.87 -9.41
CA ILE A 165 -35.61 3.72 -9.05
C ILE A 165 -36.08 5.07 -8.52
N GLY A 166 -36.81 5.80 -9.35
CA GLY A 166 -37.23 7.19 -9.18
C GLY A 166 -38.19 7.50 -8.01
N ILE A 167 -38.24 6.65 -6.99
CA ILE A 167 -38.97 6.89 -5.75
C ILE A 167 -37.95 6.76 -4.61
N GLN A 168 -37.53 7.88 -4.03
CA GLN A 168 -36.59 8.01 -2.89
C GLN A 168 -35.09 7.93 -3.19
N ASP A 169 -34.57 8.52 -4.28
CA ASP A 169 -33.10 8.62 -4.55
C ASP A 169 -32.27 7.34 -4.33
N ASN A 170 -32.90 6.18 -4.47
CA ASN A 170 -32.22 4.90 -4.33
C ASN A 170 -31.58 4.51 -5.67
N HIS A 171 -30.27 4.59 -5.71
CA HIS A 171 -29.45 4.13 -6.82
C HIS A 171 -28.90 2.74 -6.51
N TYR A 172 -29.17 1.78 -7.37
CA TYR A 172 -28.61 0.44 -7.24
C TYR A 172 -27.60 0.18 -8.35
N ILE A 173 -26.48 -0.44 -7.96
CA ILE A 173 -25.45 -0.91 -8.90
C ILE A 173 -25.40 -2.42 -8.79
N THR A 174 -25.62 -3.10 -9.91
CA THR A 174 -25.51 -4.56 -9.97
C THR A 174 -24.29 -4.94 -10.81
N TRP A 175 -23.43 -5.80 -10.26
CA TRP A 175 -22.30 -6.39 -10.95
C TRP A 175 -22.58 -7.84 -11.29
N PHE A 176 -22.42 -8.19 -12.58
CA PHE A 176 -22.62 -9.53 -13.09
C PHE A 176 -21.27 -10.18 -13.38
N TYR A 177 -21.14 -11.44 -12.98
CA TYR A 177 -19.98 -12.28 -13.22
C TYR A 177 -20.45 -13.57 -13.88
N TYR A 178 -20.20 -13.74 -15.17
CA TYR A 178 -20.70 -14.89 -15.95
C TYR A 178 -19.76 -16.09 -15.90
N SER A 179 -18.48 -15.87 -15.55
CA SER A 179 -17.50 -16.94 -15.40
C SER A 179 -17.62 -17.62 -14.03
N GLY A 180 -17.73 -18.92 -14.02
CA GLY A 180 -17.89 -19.75 -12.81
C GLY A 180 -19.35 -20.07 -12.51
N CYS A 181 -19.77 -19.97 -11.24
CA CYS A 181 -21.16 -20.34 -10.84
C CYS A 181 -22.18 -19.19 -11.03
N GLY A 182 -21.83 -18.13 -11.76
CA GLY A 182 -22.71 -16.99 -12.01
C GLY A 182 -23.20 -16.33 -10.72
N TYR A 183 -22.50 -15.29 -10.25
CA TYR A 183 -22.94 -14.52 -9.08
C TYR A 183 -23.25 -13.09 -9.48
N ASP A 184 -24.35 -12.58 -8.93
CA ASP A 184 -24.74 -11.20 -9.03
C ASP A 184 -24.54 -10.53 -7.68
N TYR A 185 -23.95 -9.33 -7.68
CA TYR A 185 -23.78 -8.51 -6.49
C TYR A 185 -24.56 -7.21 -6.66
N LEU A 186 -25.41 -6.91 -5.70
CA LEU A 186 -26.19 -5.68 -5.62
C LEU A 186 -25.57 -4.75 -4.57
N PHE A 187 -25.34 -3.49 -4.94
CA PHE A 187 -24.78 -2.44 -4.07
C PHE A 187 -25.71 -1.23 -3.98
#